data_1a7723795d3df1815db32411cd1c7780
#
_entry.id   1a7723795d3df1815db32411cd1c7780
#
_cell.length_a   1.000
_cell.length_b   1.000
_cell.length_c   1.000
_cell.angle_alpha   90.00
_cell.angle_beta   90.00
_cell.angle_gamma   90.00
#
_symmetry.space_group_name_H-M   'P 1'
#
loop_
_entity.id
_entity.type
_entity.pdbx_description
1 polymer ?
#
loop_
_entity_poly.entity_id
_entity_poly.type
_entity_poly.pdbx_seq_one_letter_code
_entity_poly.pdbx_strand_id
1 'polypeptide(L)'
;DEARAIAASDDGNFIIVGDTRSADVDVSNNNGAADIWILKISPAGILIWEKTIGAAGFDVARSISKTQDNGFLISGSSRSSVAGFINQGQNDALLIKINSEGVIEWQETAGGSEIDFLYDAVELNNSTIIAVGESNSADGDISENKGFSDGLIIKIK
;
A
#
# COMPACT_ATOMS: atom_id res chain seq x y z
N ASP A 1 -0.50 -11.64 11.55
CA ASP A 1 0.35 -11.18 10.45
C ASP A 1 -0.10 -11.91 9.17
N GLU A 2 -0.24 -11.19 8.09
CA GLU A 2 -0.69 -11.73 6.80
C GLU A 2 0.26 -11.29 5.69
N ALA A 3 0.73 -12.24 4.87
CA ALA A 3 1.39 -11.95 3.61
C ALA A 3 0.34 -11.99 2.49
N ARG A 4 0.27 -10.94 1.66
CA ARG A 4 -0.78 -10.78 0.65
C ARG A 4 -0.27 -10.80 -0.77
N ALA A 5 0.92 -10.24 -1.02
CA ALA A 5 1.48 -10.18 -2.36
C ALA A 5 3.01 -10.26 -2.34
N ILE A 6 3.59 -10.67 -3.46
CA ILE A 6 5.02 -10.84 -3.65
C ILE A 6 5.45 -10.36 -5.03
N ALA A 7 6.60 -9.70 -5.10
CA ALA A 7 7.25 -9.32 -6.34
C ALA A 7 8.72 -9.74 -6.35
N ALA A 8 9.25 -10.07 -7.53
CA ALA A 8 10.68 -10.32 -7.71
C ALA A 8 11.43 -8.99 -7.85
N SER A 9 12.58 -8.89 -7.18
CA SER A 9 13.51 -7.79 -7.29
C SER A 9 14.62 -8.12 -8.31
N ASP A 10 15.22 -7.10 -8.94
CA ASP A 10 16.29 -7.31 -9.95
C ASP A 10 17.57 -7.90 -9.38
N ASP A 11 17.77 -7.80 -8.09
CA ASP A 11 18.92 -8.42 -7.39
C ASP A 11 18.70 -9.92 -7.08
N GLY A 12 17.63 -10.50 -7.61
CA GLY A 12 17.29 -11.92 -7.44
C GLY A 12 16.57 -12.24 -6.11
N ASN A 13 16.24 -11.25 -5.32
CA ASN A 13 15.49 -11.38 -4.08
C ASN A 13 13.99 -11.18 -4.31
N PHE A 14 13.20 -11.28 -3.24
CA PHE A 14 11.76 -11.06 -3.28
C PHE A 14 11.36 -9.99 -2.26
N ILE A 15 10.39 -9.15 -2.66
CA ILE A 15 9.69 -8.25 -1.76
C ILE A 15 8.29 -8.82 -1.51
N ILE A 16 7.94 -8.97 -0.25
CA ILE A 16 6.62 -9.43 0.20
C ILE A 16 5.95 -8.29 0.94
N VAL A 17 4.66 -8.11 0.72
CA VAL A 17 3.85 -7.12 1.44
C VAL A 17 2.61 -7.75 2.04
N GLY A 18 2.13 -7.14 3.11
CA GLY A 18 0.91 -7.51 3.80
C GLY A 18 0.66 -6.59 4.99
N ASP A 19 0.16 -7.13 6.07
CA ASP A 19 -0.07 -6.39 7.30
C ASP A 19 0.32 -7.21 8.54
N THR A 20 0.73 -6.49 9.58
CA THR A 20 1.12 -7.08 10.86
C THR A 20 0.37 -6.43 12.02
N ARG A 21 0.08 -7.23 13.04
CA ARG A 21 -0.44 -6.79 14.35
C ARG A 21 0.55 -7.09 15.48
N SER A 22 1.69 -7.65 15.13
CA SER A 22 2.76 -7.99 16.06
C SER A 22 3.76 -6.84 16.18
N ALA A 23 4.52 -6.85 17.28
CA ALA A 23 5.67 -5.97 17.52
C ALA A 23 6.78 -6.77 18.20
N ASP A 24 6.99 -8.01 17.75
CA ASP A 24 7.97 -8.94 18.31
C ASP A 24 8.52 -9.89 17.25
N VAL A 25 9.54 -10.66 17.60
CA VAL A 25 10.24 -11.65 16.78
C VAL A 25 10.80 -11.01 15.48
N ASP A 26 10.10 -11.19 14.35
CA ASP A 26 10.55 -10.69 13.03
C ASP A 26 9.93 -9.33 12.66
N VAL A 27 9.11 -8.76 13.54
CA VAL A 27 8.47 -7.44 13.36
C VAL A 27 9.07 -6.46 14.33
N SER A 28 9.79 -5.46 13.83
CA SER A 28 10.50 -4.50 14.70
C SER A 28 9.56 -3.49 15.36
N ASN A 29 8.42 -3.19 14.73
CA ASN A 29 7.49 -2.18 15.22
C ASN A 29 6.07 -2.39 14.69
N ASN A 30 5.07 -2.00 15.48
CA ASN A 30 3.68 -1.82 15.08
C ASN A 30 3.14 -0.61 15.84
N ASN A 31 2.65 0.39 15.14
CA ASN A 31 2.20 1.67 15.72
C ASN A 31 0.70 1.71 15.98
N GLY A 32 -0.04 0.70 15.53
CA GLY A 32 -1.50 0.74 15.56
C GLY A 32 -2.18 -0.60 15.75
N ALA A 33 -3.38 -0.68 15.22
CA ALA A 33 -4.17 -1.90 15.23
C ALA A 33 -3.65 -2.93 14.19
N ALA A 34 -3.14 -2.44 13.06
CA ALA A 34 -2.36 -3.19 12.07
C ALA A 34 -1.57 -2.21 11.20
N ASP A 35 -0.33 -2.51 10.92
CA ASP A 35 0.53 -1.74 10.03
C ASP A 35 0.87 -2.54 8.77
N ILE A 36 1.07 -1.86 7.64
CA ILE A 36 1.65 -2.46 6.44
C ILE A 36 3.00 -3.05 6.80
N TRP A 37 3.22 -4.30 6.43
CA TRP A 37 4.48 -5.00 6.65
C TRP A 37 5.13 -5.35 5.32
N ILE A 38 6.39 -4.99 5.18
CA ILE A 38 7.20 -5.19 3.98
C ILE A 38 8.43 -5.98 4.35
N LEU A 39 8.66 -7.06 3.62
CA LEU A 39 9.78 -7.97 3.82
C LEU A 39 10.60 -8.06 2.55
N LYS A 40 11.94 -8.02 2.67
CA LYS A 40 12.84 -8.51 1.63
C LYS A 40 13.46 -9.82 2.07
N ILE A 41 13.29 -10.85 1.25
CA ILE A 41 13.85 -12.18 1.50
C ILE A 41 14.72 -12.64 0.34
N SER A 42 15.74 -13.44 0.65
CA SER A 42 16.55 -14.13 -0.36
C SER A 42 15.78 -15.31 -0.99
N PRO A 43 16.26 -15.89 -2.13
CA PRO A 43 15.71 -17.12 -2.70
C PRO A 43 15.74 -18.33 -1.75
N ALA A 44 16.60 -18.30 -0.72
CA ALA A 44 16.65 -19.31 0.32
C ALA A 44 15.66 -19.09 1.47
N GLY A 45 14.81 -18.04 1.38
CA GLY A 45 13.85 -17.66 2.43
C GLY A 45 14.47 -16.93 3.62
N ILE A 46 15.70 -16.43 3.50
CA ILE A 46 16.37 -15.70 4.59
C ILE A 46 15.92 -14.24 4.55
N LEU A 47 15.45 -13.71 5.68
CA LEU A 47 15.09 -12.30 5.84
C LEU A 47 16.35 -11.43 5.66
N ILE A 48 16.26 -10.45 4.76
CA ILE A 48 17.32 -9.46 4.50
C ILE A 48 17.02 -8.18 5.27
N TRP A 49 15.80 -7.68 5.15
CA TRP A 49 15.26 -6.57 5.94
C TRP A 49 13.74 -6.66 6.04
N GLU A 50 13.19 -5.99 7.04
CA GLU A 50 11.76 -5.76 7.17
C GLU A 50 11.49 -4.29 7.51
N LYS A 51 10.28 -3.84 7.23
CA LYS A 51 9.80 -2.49 7.56
C LYS A 51 8.31 -2.52 7.79
N THR A 52 7.85 -1.66 8.69
CA THR A 52 6.44 -1.37 8.91
C THR A 52 6.12 0.06 8.49
N ILE A 53 4.93 0.27 7.92
CA ILE A 53 4.40 1.57 7.54
C ILE A 53 2.98 1.66 8.05
N GLY A 54 2.71 2.63 8.90
CA GLY A 54 1.38 2.83 9.47
C GLY A 54 1.41 3.73 10.70
N ALA A 55 0.24 3.88 11.31
CA ALA A 55 0.05 4.61 12.55
C ALA A 55 -1.09 3.99 13.37
N ALA A 56 -1.84 4.77 14.17
CA ALA A 56 -2.79 4.25 15.16
C ALA A 56 -3.96 3.41 14.60
N GLY A 57 -4.22 3.45 13.29
CA GLY A 57 -5.33 2.77 12.65
C GLY A 57 -5.02 1.36 12.12
N PHE A 58 -5.76 1.00 11.08
CA PHE A 58 -5.53 -0.19 10.28
C PHE A 58 -4.96 0.23 8.93
N ASP A 59 -3.72 -0.16 8.68
CA ASP A 59 -2.99 0.14 7.45
C ASP A 59 -2.61 -1.18 6.79
N VAL A 60 -3.10 -1.42 5.58
CA VAL A 60 -3.05 -2.75 4.94
C VAL A 60 -2.56 -2.63 3.51
N ALA A 61 -1.51 -3.38 3.16
CA ALA A 61 -1.10 -3.59 1.78
C ALA A 61 -1.86 -4.77 1.17
N ARG A 62 -2.27 -4.64 -0.09
CA ARG A 62 -2.99 -5.69 -0.84
C ARG A 62 -2.20 -6.20 -2.02
N SER A 63 -1.48 -5.32 -2.71
CA SER A 63 -0.64 -5.70 -3.86
C SER A 63 0.70 -5.02 -3.84
N ILE A 64 1.62 -5.57 -4.61
CA ILE A 64 2.91 -4.98 -4.95
C ILE A 64 3.21 -5.22 -6.42
N SER A 65 3.62 -4.18 -7.14
CA SER A 65 4.08 -4.25 -8.52
C SER A 65 5.43 -3.55 -8.68
N LYS A 66 6.27 -4.10 -9.55
CA LYS A 66 7.58 -3.52 -9.85
C LYS A 66 7.44 -2.29 -10.74
N THR A 67 8.30 -1.28 -10.51
CA THR A 67 8.41 -0.08 -11.34
C THR A 67 9.66 -0.09 -12.22
N GLN A 68 9.71 0.79 -13.23
CA GLN A 68 10.78 0.84 -14.22
C GLN A 68 12.14 1.25 -13.64
N ASP A 69 12.12 1.97 -12.53
CA ASP A 69 13.32 2.43 -11.80
C ASP A 69 13.84 1.41 -10.78
N ASN A 70 13.35 0.16 -10.86
CA ASN A 70 13.64 -0.94 -9.93
C ASN A 70 13.08 -0.76 -8.52
N GLY A 71 12.16 0.18 -8.34
CA GLY A 71 11.35 0.31 -7.14
C GLY A 71 10.06 -0.51 -7.22
N PHE A 72 9.11 -0.21 -6.34
CA PHE A 72 7.84 -0.91 -6.24
C PHE A 72 6.71 0.04 -5.90
N LEU A 73 5.53 -0.23 -6.46
CA LEU A 73 4.26 0.32 -6.02
C LEU A 73 3.58 -0.67 -5.09
N ILE A 74 3.09 -0.18 -3.97
CA ILE A 74 2.30 -0.94 -2.99
C ILE A 74 0.93 -0.29 -2.94
N SER A 75 -0.12 -1.05 -3.17
CA SER A 75 -1.50 -0.56 -3.06
C SER A 75 -2.26 -1.22 -1.92
N GLY A 76 -3.22 -0.50 -1.37
CA GLY A 76 -4.00 -0.97 -0.25
C GLY A 76 -4.96 0.08 0.31
N SER A 77 -5.04 0.17 1.63
CA SER A 77 -5.87 1.16 2.32
C SER A 77 -5.29 1.56 3.67
N SER A 78 -5.66 2.74 4.13
CA SER A 78 -5.25 3.27 5.44
C SER A 78 -6.44 3.84 6.22
N ARG A 79 -6.43 3.63 7.54
CA ARG A 79 -7.29 4.31 8.53
C ARG A 79 -6.52 5.31 9.35
N SER A 80 -5.29 5.56 9.01
CA SER A 80 -4.40 6.44 9.76
C SER A 80 -4.26 7.80 9.10
N SER A 81 -4.02 8.82 9.93
CA SER A 81 -3.58 10.13 9.47
C SER A 81 -2.22 10.42 10.08
N VAL A 82 -1.20 10.48 9.22
CA VAL A 82 0.19 10.79 9.58
C VAL A 82 0.81 11.72 8.55
N ALA A 83 2.01 12.21 8.83
CA ALA A 83 2.76 12.94 7.83
C ALA A 83 2.98 12.08 6.59
N GLY A 84 2.37 12.48 5.47
CA GLY A 84 2.48 11.81 4.18
C GLY A 84 1.19 11.15 3.69
N PHE A 85 0.22 10.83 4.55
CA PHE A 85 -1.13 10.50 4.12
C PHE A 85 -2.18 10.93 5.14
N ILE A 86 -3.33 11.36 4.64
CA ILE A 86 -4.44 11.89 5.43
C ILE A 86 -5.66 11.04 5.15
N ASN A 87 -6.16 10.36 6.18
CA ASN A 87 -7.43 9.65 6.11
C ASN A 87 -8.59 10.67 6.19
N GLN A 88 -9.52 10.60 5.26
CA GLN A 88 -10.70 11.49 5.16
C GLN A 88 -11.96 10.85 5.78
N GLY A 89 -11.92 9.54 6.05
CA GLY A 89 -13.09 8.82 6.51
C GLY A 89 -12.79 7.55 7.30
N GLN A 90 -13.43 6.47 6.91
CA GLN A 90 -13.24 5.17 7.55
C GLN A 90 -11.95 4.50 7.09
N ASN A 91 -11.78 4.30 5.79
CA ASN A 91 -10.55 3.82 5.15
C ASN A 91 -10.39 4.56 3.83
N ASP A 92 -9.21 5.10 3.57
CA ASP A 92 -8.89 5.66 2.27
C ASP A 92 -8.00 4.70 1.47
N ALA A 93 -8.21 4.68 0.17
CA ALA A 93 -7.31 4.03 -0.77
C ALA A 93 -5.90 4.58 -0.61
N LEU A 94 -4.90 3.70 -0.53
CA LEU A 94 -3.50 4.08 -0.30
C LEU A 94 -2.61 3.53 -1.40
N LEU A 95 -1.74 4.39 -1.92
CA LEU A 95 -0.69 4.05 -2.85
C LEU A 95 0.67 4.53 -2.31
N ILE A 96 1.66 3.63 -2.26
CA ILE A 96 3.01 3.92 -1.77
C ILE A 96 4.01 3.53 -2.85
N LYS A 97 4.95 4.41 -3.15
CA LYS A 97 6.13 4.11 -3.97
C LYS A 97 7.33 3.94 -3.05
N ILE A 98 8.02 2.82 -3.19
CA ILE A 98 9.29 2.56 -2.51
C ILE A 98 10.39 2.29 -3.53
N ASN A 99 11.64 2.57 -3.16
CA ASN A 99 12.81 2.13 -3.92
C ASN A 99 13.18 0.66 -3.60
N SER A 100 14.22 0.13 -4.23
CA SER A 100 14.71 -1.27 -4.04
C SER A 100 15.17 -1.60 -2.62
N GLU A 101 15.50 -0.58 -1.81
CA GLU A 101 15.90 -0.69 -0.40
C GLU A 101 14.72 -0.52 0.57
N GLY A 102 13.49 -0.38 0.03
CA GLY A 102 12.28 -0.18 0.81
C GLY A 102 12.17 1.22 1.44
N VAL A 103 12.85 2.22 0.90
CA VAL A 103 12.68 3.62 1.31
C VAL A 103 11.49 4.20 0.58
N ILE A 104 10.58 4.83 1.32
CA ILE A 104 9.43 5.52 0.73
C ILE A 104 9.92 6.73 -0.05
N GLU A 105 9.56 6.78 -1.33
CA GLU A 105 9.81 7.93 -2.19
C GLU A 105 8.65 8.90 -2.19
N TRP A 106 7.42 8.36 -2.21
CA TRP A 106 6.18 9.11 -2.03
C TRP A 106 5.04 8.16 -1.60
N GLN A 107 4.00 8.76 -1.09
CA GLN A 107 2.76 8.07 -0.72
C GLN A 107 1.57 9.01 -0.88
N GLU A 108 0.43 8.48 -1.30
CA GLU A 108 -0.81 9.23 -1.52
C GLU A 108 -2.02 8.42 -1.07
N THR A 109 -3.02 9.13 -0.59
CA THR A 109 -4.35 8.60 -0.27
C THR A 109 -5.38 9.25 -1.17
N ALA A 110 -6.44 8.51 -1.46
CA ALA A 110 -7.62 9.01 -2.13
C ALA A 110 -8.87 8.36 -1.55
N GLY A 111 -9.86 9.16 -1.23
CA GLY A 111 -11.09 8.65 -0.63
C GLY A 111 -12.05 9.74 -0.24
N GLY A 112 -12.96 9.39 0.65
CA GLY A 112 -13.95 10.28 1.24
C GLY A 112 -14.41 9.78 2.60
N SER A 113 -15.65 10.05 2.98
CA SER A 113 -16.12 9.77 4.33
C SER A 113 -16.33 8.28 4.66
N GLU A 114 -16.41 7.42 3.64
CA GLU A 114 -16.69 6.00 3.79
C GLU A 114 -15.46 5.12 3.61
N ILE A 115 -15.59 3.97 2.97
CA ILE A 115 -14.54 2.97 2.82
C ILE A 115 -14.06 2.95 1.37
N ASP A 116 -12.78 3.18 1.18
CA ASP A 116 -12.12 3.21 -0.11
C ASP A 116 -10.86 2.34 -0.10
N PHE A 117 -10.67 1.52 -1.13
CA PHE A 117 -9.55 0.59 -1.24
C PHE A 117 -8.90 0.63 -2.60
N LEU A 118 -7.58 0.42 -2.65
CA LEU A 118 -6.90 -0.05 -3.85
C LEU A 118 -6.61 -1.55 -3.75
N TYR A 119 -6.81 -2.24 -4.85
CA TYR A 119 -6.53 -3.66 -4.98
C TYR A 119 -5.24 -3.93 -5.73
N ASP A 120 -4.92 -3.09 -6.73
CA ASP A 120 -3.71 -3.23 -7.53
C ASP A 120 -3.30 -1.91 -8.19
N ALA A 121 -2.03 -1.80 -8.59
CA ALA A 121 -1.50 -0.66 -9.31
C ALA A 121 -0.37 -1.09 -10.25
N VAL A 122 -0.27 -0.41 -11.40
CA VAL A 122 0.80 -0.64 -12.39
C VAL A 122 1.37 0.68 -12.87
N GLU A 123 2.67 0.70 -13.15
CA GLU A 123 3.34 1.79 -13.84
C GLU A 123 3.45 1.47 -15.34
N LEU A 124 3.05 2.42 -16.17
CA LEU A 124 3.19 2.34 -17.63
C LEU A 124 4.55 2.88 -18.09
N ASN A 125 4.93 2.56 -19.32
CA ASN A 125 6.24 2.95 -19.91
C ASN A 125 6.52 4.47 -19.97
N ASN A 126 5.52 5.31 -19.72
CA ASN A 126 5.64 6.77 -19.67
C ASN A 126 5.54 7.32 -18.23
N SER A 127 5.82 6.51 -17.24
CA SER A 127 5.73 6.81 -15.81
C SER A 127 4.31 7.19 -15.33
N THR A 128 3.29 6.91 -16.14
CA THR A 128 1.90 7.01 -15.68
C THR A 128 1.56 5.80 -14.83
N ILE A 129 0.98 6.04 -13.67
CA ILE A 129 0.50 4.98 -12.78
C ILE A 129 -1.03 4.90 -12.91
N ILE A 130 -1.53 3.68 -13.03
CA ILE A 130 -2.94 3.36 -12.93
C ILE A 130 -3.12 2.45 -11.74
N ALA A 131 -3.99 2.84 -10.82
CA ALA A 131 -4.41 2.03 -9.70
C ALA A 131 -5.90 1.75 -9.77
N VAL A 132 -6.31 0.57 -9.32
CA VAL A 132 -7.71 0.13 -9.36
C VAL A 132 -8.15 -0.39 -8.00
N GLY A 133 -9.42 -0.15 -7.70
CA GLY A 133 -10.00 -0.55 -6.42
C GLY A 133 -11.51 -0.38 -6.40
N GLU A 134 -12.03 -0.12 -5.22
CA GLU A 134 -13.44 0.20 -5.00
C GLU A 134 -13.59 1.38 -4.03
N SER A 135 -14.73 2.06 -4.13
CA SER A 135 -15.10 3.17 -3.26
C SER A 135 -16.57 3.07 -2.85
N ASN A 136 -16.83 3.33 -1.57
CA ASN A 136 -18.17 3.51 -1.02
C ASN A 136 -18.48 5.00 -0.79
N SER A 137 -17.50 5.88 -0.96
CA SER A 137 -17.63 7.31 -0.76
C SER A 137 -18.34 8.01 -1.91
N ALA A 138 -18.98 9.15 -1.61
CA ALA A 138 -19.58 10.05 -2.59
C ALA A 138 -19.19 11.52 -2.32
N ASP A 139 -18.05 11.71 -1.69
CA ASP A 139 -17.48 13.00 -1.26
C ASP A 139 -15.94 12.94 -1.25
N GLY A 140 -15.28 13.97 -0.77
CA GLY A 140 -13.81 14.03 -0.75
C GLY A 140 -13.24 14.04 -2.16
N ASP A 141 -12.39 13.06 -2.46
CA ASP A 141 -11.78 12.86 -3.78
C ASP A 141 -12.72 12.11 -4.75
N ILE A 142 -13.83 11.56 -4.26
CA ILE A 142 -14.79 10.75 -5.01
C ILE A 142 -15.98 11.62 -5.41
N SER A 143 -16.11 11.92 -6.70
CA SER A 143 -17.13 12.88 -7.19
C SER A 143 -18.57 12.34 -7.17
N GLU A 144 -18.76 11.04 -7.30
CA GLU A 144 -20.07 10.39 -7.25
C GLU A 144 -19.94 8.90 -6.93
N ASN A 145 -20.97 8.34 -6.29
CA ASN A 145 -21.18 6.91 -6.10
C ASN A 145 -22.60 6.57 -6.57
N LYS A 146 -22.73 5.54 -7.40
CA LYS A 146 -24.01 5.13 -8.03
C LYS A 146 -24.69 3.98 -7.32
N GLY A 147 -24.09 3.46 -6.27
CA GLY A 147 -24.60 2.31 -5.53
C GLY A 147 -24.04 2.22 -4.14
N PHE A 148 -23.89 1.00 -3.65
CA PHE A 148 -23.26 0.73 -2.38
C PHE A 148 -21.72 0.77 -2.50
N SER A 149 -21.19 0.30 -3.60
CA SER A 149 -19.77 0.31 -3.93
C SER A 149 -19.59 0.43 -5.44
N ASP A 150 -18.70 1.30 -5.86
CA ASP A 150 -18.34 1.51 -7.26
C ASP A 150 -16.86 1.21 -7.49
N GLY A 151 -16.50 0.85 -8.73
CA GLY A 151 -15.12 0.67 -9.15
C GLY A 151 -14.34 2.00 -9.10
N LEU A 152 -13.23 2.02 -8.37
CA LEU A 152 -12.31 3.15 -8.28
C LEU A 152 -11.15 2.96 -9.26
N ILE A 153 -10.87 3.98 -10.07
CA ILE A 153 -9.69 4.03 -10.95
C ILE A 153 -8.98 5.36 -10.70
N ILE A 154 -7.72 5.26 -10.27
CA ILE A 154 -6.86 6.43 -10.03
C ILE A 154 -5.76 6.46 -11.09
N LYS A 155 -5.52 7.65 -11.64
CA LYS A 155 -4.41 7.91 -12.55
C LYS A 155 -3.50 8.98 -11.96
N ILE A 156 -2.23 8.61 -11.78
CA ILE A 156 -1.16 9.51 -11.35
C ILE A 156 -0.18 9.70 -12.53
N LYS A 157 0.37 10.92 -12.65
CA LYS A 157 1.21 11.28 -13.78
C LYS A 157 2.46 12.00 -13.32
#